data_f1fa7358600a3b4ad1c58d0ad95baaa5
#
_entry.id   f1fa7358600a3b4ad1c58d0ad95baaa5
#
_cell.length_a   1.000
_cell.length_b   1.000
_cell.length_c   1.000
_cell.angle_alpha   90.00
_cell.angle_beta   90.00
_cell.angle_gamma   90.00
#
_symmetry.space_group_name_H-M   'P 1'
#
loop_
_entity.id
_entity.type
_entity.pdbx_description
1 polymer ?
#
loop_
_entity_poly.entity_id
_entity_poly.type
_entity_poly.pdbx_seq_one_letter_code
_entity_poly.pdbx_strand_id
1 'polypeptide(L)'
;MAHDPLEYLQSVLHRSTSYTYRMSFKIDASIANADERAFAAYSRLGEEIGLAFHVIDDQLNVAPVTEEWSKTTAEDIAAGKVTLQVLLILQRADRNRAAELVRILRASTTDQRELRNAVGIMRERGALIEARAIVGQHLDACLRIISNISNMNFRYRP
;
A
#
# COMPACT_ATOMS: atom_id res chain seq x y z
N MET A 1 -6.90 7.72 -18.66
CA MET A 1 -7.32 8.48 -17.47
C MET A 1 -6.29 8.23 -16.40
N ALA A 2 -5.66 9.27 -15.86
CA ALA A 2 -4.82 9.13 -14.67
C ALA A 2 -5.78 9.01 -13.48
N HIS A 3 -5.81 7.84 -12.83
CA HIS A 3 -6.56 7.69 -11.58
C HIS A 3 -5.90 8.52 -10.48
N ASP A 4 -6.70 9.14 -9.64
CA ASP A 4 -6.21 9.84 -8.46
C ASP A 4 -5.58 8.83 -7.48
N PRO A 5 -4.37 9.10 -6.92
CA PRO A 5 -3.78 8.27 -5.88
C PRO A 5 -4.71 8.03 -4.68
N LEU A 6 -5.54 8.99 -4.31
CA LEU A 6 -6.53 8.83 -3.23
C LEU A 6 -7.64 7.84 -3.62
N GLU A 7 -8.15 7.91 -4.86
CA GLU A 7 -9.12 6.92 -5.36
C GLU A 7 -8.51 5.51 -5.39
N TYR A 8 -7.23 5.40 -5.75
CA TYR A 8 -6.50 4.14 -5.70
C TYR A 8 -6.48 3.56 -4.29
N LEU A 9 -6.07 4.36 -3.28
CA LEU A 9 -6.02 3.91 -1.88
C LEU A 9 -7.41 3.50 -1.38
N GLN A 10 -8.46 4.22 -1.72
CA GLN A 10 -9.83 3.82 -1.41
C GLN A 10 -10.21 2.49 -2.06
N SER A 11 -9.84 2.29 -3.33
CA SER A 11 -10.07 1.02 -4.02
C SER A 11 -9.32 -0.15 -3.37
N VAL A 12 -8.08 0.06 -2.92
CA VAL A 12 -7.28 -0.92 -2.16
C VAL A 12 -7.96 -1.24 -0.83
N LEU A 13 -8.42 -0.22 -0.10
CA LEU A 13 -9.15 -0.38 1.15
C LEU A 13 -10.35 -1.30 0.98
N HIS A 14 -11.15 -1.10 -0.06
CA HIS A 14 -12.37 -1.89 -0.28
C HIS A 14 -12.10 -3.31 -0.77
N ARG A 15 -11.09 -3.54 -1.59
CA ARG A 15 -10.84 -4.85 -2.23
C ARG A 15 -9.90 -5.76 -1.45
N SER A 16 -8.77 -5.25 -1.01
CA SER A 16 -7.71 -6.05 -0.38
C SER A 16 -7.72 -5.93 1.13
N THR A 17 -7.69 -4.73 1.64
CA THR A 17 -7.58 -4.43 3.07
C THR A 17 -8.80 -4.90 3.85
N SER A 18 -10.01 -4.82 3.25
CA SER A 18 -11.24 -5.29 3.90
C SER A 18 -11.23 -6.78 4.19
N TYR A 19 -10.67 -7.59 3.31
CA TYR A 19 -10.66 -9.04 3.51
C TYR A 19 -9.57 -9.52 4.47
N THR A 20 -8.34 -9.05 4.27
CA THR A 20 -7.19 -9.62 4.97
C THR A 20 -7.02 -9.05 6.37
N TYR A 21 -6.94 -7.74 6.50
CA TYR A 21 -6.62 -7.10 7.77
C TYR A 21 -7.87 -6.69 8.56
N ARG A 22 -8.72 -5.88 7.97
CA ARG A 22 -9.92 -5.37 8.65
C ARG A 22 -10.80 -6.49 9.18
N MET A 23 -11.02 -7.55 8.37
CA MET A 23 -11.88 -8.67 8.77
C MET A 23 -11.28 -9.44 9.93
N SER A 24 -9.97 -9.72 9.91
CA SER A 24 -9.28 -10.40 11.01
C SER A 24 -9.43 -9.63 12.33
N PHE A 25 -9.14 -8.33 12.31
CA PHE A 25 -9.30 -7.48 13.51
C PHE A 25 -10.75 -7.41 14.01
N LYS A 26 -11.73 -7.40 13.11
CA LYS A 26 -13.16 -7.43 13.49
C LYS A 26 -13.57 -8.76 14.09
N ILE A 27 -13.06 -9.88 13.57
CA ILE A 27 -13.32 -11.22 14.12
C ILE A 27 -12.76 -11.30 15.52
N ASP A 28 -11.51 -10.89 15.74
CA ASP A 28 -10.87 -10.92 17.05
C ASP A 28 -11.64 -10.06 18.06
N ALA A 29 -12.04 -8.84 17.67
CA ALA A 29 -12.85 -7.96 18.51
C ALA A 29 -14.22 -8.60 18.85
N SER A 30 -14.85 -9.31 17.90
CA SER A 30 -16.11 -10.00 18.12
C SER A 30 -15.95 -11.18 19.09
N ILE A 31 -14.91 -11.99 18.94
CA ILE A 31 -14.60 -13.13 19.84
C ILE A 31 -14.33 -12.61 21.26
N ALA A 32 -13.65 -11.46 21.39
CA ALA A 32 -13.37 -10.81 22.66
C ALA A 32 -14.60 -10.11 23.29
N ASN A 33 -15.78 -10.18 22.68
CA ASN A 33 -16.97 -9.42 23.09
C ASN A 33 -16.68 -7.93 23.29
N ALA A 34 -15.88 -7.34 22.39
CA ALA A 34 -15.54 -5.92 22.45
C ALA A 34 -16.81 -5.05 22.34
N ASP A 35 -16.84 -3.96 23.08
CA ASP A 35 -17.90 -2.97 22.92
C ASP A 35 -17.83 -2.30 21.53
N GLU A 36 -18.87 -1.58 21.15
CA GLU A 36 -18.98 -0.94 19.84
C GLU A 36 -17.78 0.01 19.54
N ARG A 37 -17.31 0.73 20.55
CA ARG A 37 -16.20 1.66 20.43
C ARG A 37 -14.88 0.93 20.16
N ALA A 38 -14.61 -0.13 20.93
CA ALA A 38 -13.44 -0.98 20.74
C ALA A 38 -13.51 -1.69 19.38
N PHE A 39 -14.67 -2.25 19.01
CA PHE A 39 -14.87 -2.89 17.72
C PHE A 39 -14.58 -1.96 16.54
N ALA A 40 -15.06 -0.70 16.61
CA ALA A 40 -14.78 0.31 15.60
C ALA A 40 -13.28 0.67 15.55
N ALA A 41 -12.62 0.76 16.69
CA ALA A 41 -11.18 1.05 16.77
C ALA A 41 -10.35 -0.09 16.16
N TYR A 42 -10.65 -1.35 16.46
CA TYR A 42 -9.98 -2.51 15.84
C TYR A 42 -10.23 -2.59 14.34
N SER A 43 -11.47 -2.32 13.90
CA SER A 43 -11.79 -2.26 12.46
C SER A 43 -10.91 -1.24 11.74
N ARG A 44 -10.77 -0.03 12.32
CA ARG A 44 -9.95 1.03 11.76
C ARG A 44 -8.46 0.70 11.82
N LEU A 45 -7.99 0.07 12.89
CA LEU A 45 -6.60 -0.40 12.98
C LEU A 45 -6.26 -1.36 11.85
N GLY A 46 -7.15 -2.31 11.56
CA GLY A 46 -6.99 -3.23 10.43
C GLY A 46 -6.94 -2.52 9.07
N GLU A 47 -7.73 -1.46 8.89
CA GLU A 47 -7.68 -0.63 7.67
C GLU A 47 -6.34 0.06 7.48
N GLU A 48 -5.86 0.74 8.52
CA GLU A 48 -4.61 1.49 8.46
C GLU A 48 -3.39 0.57 8.24
N ILE A 49 -3.32 -0.56 8.96
CA ILE A 49 -2.26 -1.57 8.78
C ILE A 49 -2.30 -2.13 7.36
N GLY A 50 -3.48 -2.48 6.85
CA GLY A 50 -3.63 -3.06 5.54
C GLY A 50 -3.20 -2.11 4.43
N LEU A 51 -3.54 -0.82 4.53
CA LEU A 51 -3.08 0.20 3.58
C LEU A 51 -1.56 0.36 3.61
N ALA A 52 -0.97 0.47 4.80
CA ALA A 52 0.48 0.56 4.95
C ALA A 52 1.18 -0.67 4.35
N PHE A 53 0.69 -1.86 4.67
CA PHE A 53 1.24 -3.12 4.17
C PHE A 53 1.19 -3.18 2.64
N HIS A 54 0.05 -2.85 2.03
CA HIS A 54 -0.11 -2.91 0.58
C HIS A 54 0.86 -1.97 -0.16
N VAL A 55 1.01 -0.73 0.34
CA VAL A 55 1.94 0.23 -0.26
C VAL A 55 3.39 -0.20 -0.09
N ILE A 56 3.74 -0.83 1.05
CA ILE A 56 5.08 -1.39 1.29
C ILE A 56 5.35 -2.56 0.35
N ASP A 57 4.40 -3.49 0.21
CA ASP A 57 4.51 -4.65 -0.68
C ASP A 57 4.78 -4.23 -2.13
N ASP A 58 3.97 -3.32 -2.65
CA ASP A 58 4.18 -2.71 -3.97
C ASP A 58 5.56 -2.04 -4.10
N GLN A 59 6.05 -1.40 -3.02
CA GLN A 59 7.35 -0.73 -3.04
C GLN A 59 8.52 -1.71 -3.01
N LEU A 60 8.43 -2.80 -2.25
CA LEU A 60 9.46 -3.83 -2.20
C LEU A 60 9.63 -4.53 -3.55
N ASN A 61 8.57 -4.61 -4.34
CA ASN A 61 8.61 -5.13 -5.70
C ASN A 61 9.52 -4.31 -6.63
N VAL A 62 9.59 -2.98 -6.46
CA VAL A 62 10.40 -2.08 -7.31
C VAL A 62 11.70 -1.61 -6.66
N ALA A 63 11.81 -1.69 -5.33
CA ALA A 63 12.97 -1.27 -4.56
C ALA A 63 13.21 -2.21 -3.37
N PRO A 64 13.64 -3.45 -3.61
CA PRO A 64 13.91 -4.41 -2.55
C PRO A 64 14.99 -3.91 -1.59
N VAL A 65 14.89 -4.29 -0.32
CA VAL A 65 15.82 -3.86 0.74
C VAL A 65 17.18 -4.54 0.61
N THR A 66 17.22 -5.76 0.06
CA THR A 66 18.45 -6.54 -0.16
C THR A 66 18.47 -7.15 -1.56
N GLU A 67 19.67 -7.35 -2.11
CA GLU A 67 19.83 -8.02 -3.41
C GLU A 67 19.33 -9.46 -3.41
N GLU A 68 19.34 -10.13 -2.25
CA GLU A 68 18.85 -11.50 -2.10
C GLU A 68 17.32 -11.63 -2.27
N TRP A 69 16.56 -10.56 -2.06
CA TRP A 69 15.12 -10.53 -2.32
C TRP A 69 14.79 -10.50 -3.82
N SER A 70 15.79 -10.52 -4.67
CA SER A 70 15.70 -10.21 -6.09
C SER A 70 15.12 -11.31 -6.97
N LYS A 71 14.50 -12.38 -6.46
CA LYS A 71 13.98 -13.42 -7.37
C LYS A 71 12.92 -12.92 -8.34
N THR A 72 12.27 -11.79 -8.05
CA THR A 72 11.20 -11.24 -8.88
C THR A 72 11.04 -9.71 -8.79
N THR A 73 12.16 -8.99 -8.84
CA THR A 73 12.11 -7.51 -8.92
C THR A 73 11.30 -7.09 -10.14
N ALA A 74 10.34 -6.17 -9.93
CA ALA A 74 9.47 -5.60 -10.96
C ALA A 74 8.40 -6.56 -11.54
N GLU A 75 7.96 -7.60 -10.81
CA GLU A 75 6.82 -8.44 -11.22
C GLU A 75 5.55 -7.65 -11.44
N ASP A 76 5.25 -6.68 -10.58
CA ASP A 76 4.08 -5.82 -10.73
C ASP A 76 4.15 -5.01 -12.03
N ILE A 77 5.34 -4.54 -12.42
CA ILE A 77 5.56 -3.85 -13.68
C ILE A 77 5.39 -4.82 -14.85
N ALA A 78 5.97 -6.01 -14.75
CA ALA A 78 5.83 -7.06 -15.78
C ALA A 78 4.38 -7.50 -15.95
N ALA A 79 3.60 -7.51 -14.87
CA ALA A 79 2.16 -7.78 -14.92
C ALA A 79 1.31 -6.58 -15.40
N GLY A 80 1.93 -5.43 -15.65
CA GLY A 80 1.21 -4.21 -16.02
C GLY A 80 0.36 -3.60 -14.89
N LYS A 81 0.69 -3.94 -13.63
CA LYS A 81 -0.06 -3.48 -12.47
C LYS A 81 0.14 -1.98 -12.24
N VAL A 82 -0.97 -1.26 -12.07
CA VAL A 82 -0.96 0.15 -11.68
C VAL A 82 -0.95 0.23 -10.16
N THR A 83 0.22 0.59 -9.60
CA THR A 83 0.42 0.75 -8.16
C THR A 83 0.34 2.23 -7.76
N LEU A 84 0.32 2.52 -6.44
CA LEU A 84 0.40 3.89 -5.94
C LEU A 84 1.63 4.62 -6.50
N GLN A 85 2.78 3.96 -6.51
CA GLN A 85 4.04 4.52 -7.02
C GLN A 85 3.93 4.91 -8.50
N VAL A 86 3.28 4.07 -9.31
CA VAL A 86 3.02 4.39 -10.73
C VAL A 86 2.17 5.65 -10.85
N LEU A 87 1.08 5.76 -10.08
CA LEU A 87 0.20 6.94 -10.13
C LEU A 87 0.92 8.22 -9.70
N LEU A 88 1.74 8.16 -8.64
CA LEU A 88 2.55 9.28 -8.19
C LEU A 88 3.55 9.74 -9.26
N ILE A 89 4.15 8.80 -10.00
CA ILE A 89 5.02 9.13 -11.13
C ILE A 89 4.23 9.81 -12.25
N LEU A 90 3.08 9.26 -12.63
CA LEU A 90 2.28 9.81 -13.73
C LEU A 90 1.80 11.24 -13.46
N GLN A 91 1.68 11.64 -12.19
CA GLN A 91 1.36 13.01 -11.82
C GLN A 91 2.54 13.98 -11.94
N ARG A 92 3.79 13.50 -11.83
CA ARG A 92 4.99 14.33 -11.66
C ARG A 92 6.01 14.23 -12.79
N ALA A 93 6.02 13.13 -13.51
CA ALA A 93 6.95 12.91 -14.60
C ALA A 93 6.64 13.86 -15.76
N ASP A 94 7.69 14.25 -16.47
CA ASP A 94 7.49 14.88 -17.78
C ASP A 94 6.74 13.91 -18.73
N ARG A 95 6.13 14.50 -19.73
CA ARG A 95 5.24 13.75 -20.67
C ARG A 95 5.94 12.55 -21.30
N ASN A 96 7.25 12.65 -21.60
CA ASN A 96 7.98 11.57 -22.28
C ASN A 96 8.23 10.40 -21.33
N ARG A 97 8.67 10.66 -20.10
CA ARG A 97 8.91 9.63 -19.07
C ARG A 97 7.60 8.96 -18.64
N ALA A 98 6.53 9.72 -18.48
CA ALA A 98 5.20 9.18 -18.21
C ALA A 98 4.71 8.27 -19.33
N ALA A 99 4.86 8.69 -20.59
CA ALA A 99 4.48 7.90 -21.76
C ALA A 99 5.31 6.61 -21.87
N GLU A 100 6.61 6.68 -21.58
CA GLU A 100 7.49 5.52 -21.60
C GLU A 100 7.10 4.49 -20.52
N LEU A 101 6.86 4.93 -19.30
CA LEU A 101 6.39 4.07 -18.22
C LEU A 101 5.06 3.40 -18.57
N VAL A 102 4.10 4.15 -19.08
CA VAL A 102 2.80 3.61 -19.54
C VAL A 102 2.97 2.60 -20.67
N ARG A 103 3.89 2.84 -21.62
CA ARG A 103 4.20 1.89 -22.71
C ARG A 103 4.71 0.57 -22.14
N ILE A 104 5.67 0.61 -21.20
CA ILE A 104 6.25 -0.59 -20.58
C ILE A 104 5.17 -1.36 -19.82
N LEU A 105 4.36 -0.69 -19.00
CA LEU A 105 3.27 -1.33 -18.26
C LEU A 105 2.26 -2.01 -19.18
N ARG A 106 1.86 -1.33 -20.27
CA ARG A 106 0.90 -1.90 -21.26
C ARG A 106 1.46 -3.08 -22.05
N ALA A 107 2.77 -3.12 -22.23
CA ALA A 107 3.42 -4.23 -22.93
C ALA A 107 3.46 -5.50 -22.09
N SER A 108 3.26 -5.40 -20.74
CA SER A 108 3.39 -6.52 -19.81
C SER A 108 4.67 -7.34 -20.11
N THR A 109 5.78 -6.64 -20.25
CA THR A 109 7.02 -7.19 -20.77
C THR A 109 7.78 -7.97 -19.70
N THR A 110 8.50 -9.02 -20.12
CA THR A 110 9.48 -9.74 -19.29
C THR A 110 10.91 -9.35 -19.62
N ASP A 111 11.12 -8.40 -20.54
CA ASP A 111 12.45 -7.89 -20.90
C ASP A 111 13.05 -7.15 -19.70
N GLN A 112 14.13 -7.70 -19.18
CA GLN A 112 14.85 -7.17 -18.02
C GLN A 112 15.40 -5.75 -18.23
N ARG A 113 15.65 -5.35 -19.47
CA ARG A 113 16.13 -4.00 -19.81
C ARG A 113 14.99 -2.99 -19.68
N GLU A 114 13.82 -3.33 -20.18
CA GLU A 114 12.62 -2.50 -20.05
C GLU A 114 12.17 -2.39 -18.58
N LEU A 115 12.18 -3.50 -17.83
CA LEU A 115 11.85 -3.50 -16.41
C LEU A 115 12.82 -2.62 -15.59
N ARG A 116 14.14 -2.73 -15.84
CA ARG A 116 15.11 -1.84 -15.18
C ARG A 116 14.89 -0.37 -15.53
N ASN A 117 14.52 -0.07 -16.77
CA ASN A 117 14.21 1.30 -17.19
C ASN A 117 13.00 1.84 -16.42
N ALA A 118 11.91 1.09 -16.33
CA ALA A 118 10.73 1.48 -15.57
C ALA A 118 11.05 1.73 -14.09
N VAL A 119 11.80 0.83 -13.45
CA VAL A 119 12.28 1.01 -12.07
C VAL A 119 13.13 2.28 -11.94
N GLY A 120 14.00 2.56 -12.92
CA GLY A 120 14.79 3.79 -12.99
C GLY A 120 13.91 5.04 -12.98
N ILE A 121 12.90 5.09 -13.85
CA ILE A 121 11.93 6.20 -13.91
C ILE A 121 11.24 6.39 -12.56
N MET A 122 10.84 5.31 -11.89
CA MET A 122 10.16 5.38 -10.59
C MET A 122 11.07 5.90 -9.47
N ARG A 123 12.37 5.58 -9.50
CA ARG A 123 13.35 6.06 -8.53
C ARG A 123 13.71 7.54 -8.70
N GLU A 124 13.90 8.00 -9.93
CA GLU A 124 14.35 9.36 -10.26
C GLU A 124 13.40 10.46 -9.76
N ARG A 125 12.11 10.20 -9.64
CA ARG A 125 11.07 11.23 -9.44
C ARG A 125 10.50 11.31 -8.01
N GLY A 126 11.14 10.66 -7.05
CA GLY A 126 10.76 10.76 -5.64
C GLY A 126 9.43 10.09 -5.27
N ALA A 127 8.79 9.35 -6.19
CA ALA A 127 7.54 8.65 -5.90
C ALA A 127 7.68 7.62 -4.78
N LEU A 128 8.83 6.96 -4.69
CA LEU A 128 9.12 6.01 -3.62
C LEU A 128 9.23 6.71 -2.26
N ILE A 129 9.76 7.94 -2.22
CA ILE A 129 9.85 8.74 -0.99
C ILE A 129 8.44 9.15 -0.55
N GLU A 130 7.61 9.58 -1.48
CA GLU A 130 6.23 9.98 -1.18
C GLU A 130 5.38 8.79 -0.75
N ALA A 131 5.50 7.66 -1.42
CA ALA A 131 4.83 6.43 -1.00
C ALA A 131 5.22 6.05 0.44
N ARG A 132 6.50 6.18 0.82
CA ARG A 132 6.96 6.01 2.21
C ARG A 132 6.35 7.01 3.18
N ALA A 133 6.20 8.26 2.77
CA ALA A 133 5.55 9.26 3.62
C ALA A 133 4.06 8.91 3.87
N ILE A 134 3.36 8.42 2.85
CA ILE A 134 1.99 7.91 2.98
C ILE A 134 1.94 6.73 3.94
N VAL A 135 2.85 5.75 3.81
CA VAL A 135 2.98 4.64 4.78
C VAL A 135 3.19 5.17 6.20
N GLY A 136 4.09 6.15 6.38
CA GLY A 136 4.33 6.78 7.68
C GLY A 136 3.06 7.35 8.30
N GLN A 137 2.22 8.02 7.52
CA GLN A 137 0.93 8.57 8.00
C GLN A 137 -0.03 7.46 8.48
N HIS A 138 -0.11 6.33 7.77
CA HIS A 138 -0.92 5.19 8.18
C HIS A 138 -0.37 4.53 9.44
N LEU A 139 0.96 4.35 9.56
CA LEU A 139 1.59 3.81 10.77
C LEU A 139 1.39 4.72 11.99
N ASP A 140 1.50 6.04 11.82
CA ASP A 140 1.19 7.00 12.87
C ASP A 140 -0.29 6.94 13.31
N ALA A 141 -1.20 6.71 12.35
CA ALA A 141 -2.61 6.48 12.66
C ALA A 141 -2.78 5.19 13.49
N CYS A 142 -2.09 4.11 13.12
CA CYS A 142 -2.08 2.86 13.90
C CYS A 142 -1.63 3.09 15.34
N LEU A 143 -0.51 3.80 15.55
CA LEU A 143 0.02 4.09 16.89
C LEU A 143 -0.98 4.89 17.73
N ARG A 144 -1.64 5.90 17.14
CA ARG A 144 -2.71 6.66 17.81
C ARG A 144 -3.90 5.78 18.20
N ILE A 145 -4.33 4.90 17.31
CA ILE A 145 -5.45 3.98 17.59
C ILE A 145 -5.07 3.02 18.72
N ILE A 146 -3.87 2.42 18.68
CA ILE A 146 -3.39 1.50 19.72
C ILE A 146 -3.31 2.21 21.07
N SER A 147 -2.77 3.42 21.12
CA SER A 147 -2.72 4.23 22.35
C SER A 147 -4.13 4.48 22.91
N ASN A 148 -5.09 4.78 22.05
CA ASN A 148 -6.48 4.98 22.47
C ASN A 148 -7.12 3.69 22.98
N ILE A 149 -6.87 2.55 22.30
CA ILE A 149 -7.35 1.24 22.74
C ILE A 149 -6.75 0.88 24.11
N SER A 150 -5.45 1.09 24.30
CA SER A 150 -4.78 0.81 25.59
C SER A 150 -5.32 1.62 26.76
N ASN A 151 -5.84 2.82 26.48
CA ASN A 151 -6.49 3.68 27.47
C ASN A 151 -7.99 3.36 27.68
N MET A 152 -8.57 2.44 26.88
CA MET A 152 -9.92 1.95 27.10
C MET A 152 -9.90 0.93 28.24
N ASN A 153 -10.69 1.17 29.29
CA ASN A 153 -10.93 0.17 30.33
C ASN A 153 -11.76 -0.97 29.71
N PHE A 154 -11.07 -2.00 29.24
CA PHE A 154 -11.75 -3.21 28.81
C PHE A 154 -12.42 -3.86 30.01
N ARG A 155 -13.71 -3.68 30.17
CA ARG A 155 -14.50 -4.52 31.06
C ARG A 155 -14.71 -5.86 30.32
N TYR A 156 -13.89 -6.85 30.66
CA TYR A 156 -14.19 -8.23 30.31
C TYR A 156 -15.57 -8.54 30.90
N ARG A 157 -16.55 -8.78 30.08
CA ARG A 157 -17.82 -9.37 30.51
C ARG A 157 -17.65 -10.88 30.37
N PRO A 158 -17.61 -11.61 31.50
CA PRO A 158 -17.53 -13.07 31.46
C PRO A 158 -18.76 -13.67 30.79
#